data_877aeb1092717030c2fa52aa7d623a1e
#
_entry.id   877aeb1092717030c2fa52aa7d623a1e
#
_cell.length_a   1.000
_cell.length_b   1.000
_cell.length_c   1.000
_cell.angle_alpha   90.00
_cell.angle_beta   90.00
_cell.angle_gamma   90.00
#
_symmetry.space_group_name_H-M   'P 1'
#
loop_
_entity.id
_entity.type
_entity.pdbx_description
1 polymer ?
#
loop_
_entity_poly.entity_id
_entity_poly.type
_entity_poly.pdbx_seq_one_letter_code
_entity_poly.pdbx_strand_id
1 'polypeptide(L)'
;NLLIRLNRSASLQLLLAAVFTVVGLLGRWPLVAVPAAAVLLGLALLQLLPDLWRLISTQLDEGPTARVLAALALLLSALALPLGLGWLDPFLDLYRSRNWEAIGALGEGVIGAFGQILVALVALAIAWRQVLIDQRLTTQQNRITQAQTIDSFIQGISDLISDPEGMLEDWPLERMLAEGRLAAVFGSIDKDGRSRILRFLSHARLLTPLRRDNRLGRAIFDGNGNYEEDRLDGVPVIRLHEILKGVDFSATDLRGVDFNGADLSGTDFSHADLSGANLAACNLAGANLERAVLDGARFFYGRSQTATPRLLHGRLDLISGGGSGAVVENANFSGVQRLDAATHQYLAAWSGPSSRATIPGGCKGIPSQLDSRSRNPERRP
;
A
#
# COMPACT_ATOMS: atom_id res chain seq x y z
N ASN A 1 10.18 9.37 -28.12
CA ASN A 1 10.98 9.86 -29.29
C ASN A 1 11.39 11.33 -29.19
N LEU A 2 10.66 12.21 -28.49
CA LEU A 2 11.02 13.64 -28.34
C LEU A 2 12.09 13.84 -27.27
N LEU A 3 12.03 13.12 -26.18
CA LEU A 3 13.01 13.16 -25.07
C LEU A 3 14.39 12.65 -25.47
N ILE A 4 14.46 11.65 -26.37
CA ILE A 4 15.73 11.13 -26.90
C ILE A 4 16.40 12.14 -27.87
N ARG A 5 15.63 12.93 -28.62
CA ARG A 5 16.16 14.00 -29.46
C ARG A 5 16.65 15.20 -28.65
N LEU A 6 15.97 15.55 -27.54
CA LEU A 6 16.40 16.63 -26.65
C LEU A 6 17.72 16.29 -25.92
N ASN A 7 17.92 15.02 -25.54
CA ASN A 7 19.13 14.60 -24.85
C ASN A 7 20.38 14.58 -25.76
N ARG A 8 20.22 14.26 -27.06
CA ARG A 8 21.31 14.37 -28.04
C ARG A 8 21.70 15.80 -28.36
N SER A 9 20.77 16.74 -28.32
CA SER A 9 21.06 18.16 -28.56
C SER A 9 21.73 18.82 -27.36
N ALA A 10 21.41 18.40 -26.13
CA ALA A 10 21.97 18.95 -24.90
C ALA A 10 23.45 18.58 -24.69
N SER A 11 23.85 17.36 -25.02
CA SER A 11 25.26 16.95 -24.96
C SER A 11 26.11 17.67 -26.04
N LEU A 12 25.54 17.94 -27.18
CA LEU A 12 26.21 18.70 -28.26
C LEU A 12 26.38 20.17 -27.87
N GLN A 13 25.40 20.76 -27.20
CA GLN A 13 25.47 22.13 -26.70
C GLN A 13 26.52 22.28 -25.60
N LEU A 14 26.62 21.31 -24.68
CA LEU A 14 27.68 21.28 -23.67
C LEU A 14 29.07 21.20 -24.28
N LEU A 15 29.24 20.34 -25.30
CA LEU A 15 30.51 20.19 -26.01
C LEU A 15 30.90 21.50 -26.75
N LEU A 16 29.98 22.15 -27.45
CA LEU A 16 30.21 23.39 -28.10
C LEU A 16 30.57 24.51 -27.09
N ALA A 17 29.83 24.65 -26.00
CA ALA A 17 30.12 25.64 -24.97
C ALA A 17 31.48 25.40 -24.35
N ALA A 18 31.89 24.14 -24.13
CA ALA A 18 33.20 23.77 -23.62
C ALA A 18 34.32 24.15 -24.59
N VAL A 19 34.15 23.89 -25.90
CA VAL A 19 35.14 24.28 -26.93
C VAL A 19 35.29 25.80 -26.97
N PHE A 20 34.21 26.56 -26.98
CA PHE A 20 34.28 28.03 -26.97
C PHE A 20 34.94 28.57 -25.70
N THR A 21 34.71 27.96 -24.56
CA THR A 21 35.37 28.30 -23.28
C THR A 21 36.87 28.07 -23.37
N VAL A 22 37.30 26.92 -23.86
CA VAL A 22 38.73 26.56 -23.98
C VAL A 22 39.42 27.47 -25.01
N VAL A 23 38.81 27.71 -26.18
CA VAL A 23 39.37 28.58 -27.21
C VAL A 23 39.48 30.03 -26.73
N GLY A 24 38.45 30.52 -26.01
CA GLY A 24 38.46 31.88 -25.42
C GLY A 24 39.55 32.05 -24.34
N LEU A 25 39.80 31.02 -23.54
CA LEU A 25 40.87 30.99 -22.52
C LEU A 25 42.26 30.98 -23.18
N LEU A 26 42.48 30.08 -24.14
CA LEU A 26 43.75 29.97 -24.85
C LEU A 26 44.07 31.24 -25.67
N GLY A 27 43.05 31.85 -26.29
CA GLY A 27 43.17 33.10 -27.03
C GLY A 27 43.28 34.36 -26.18
N ARG A 28 43.15 34.25 -24.83
CA ARG A 28 43.08 35.36 -23.92
C ARG A 28 41.98 36.40 -24.25
N TRP A 29 40.82 35.88 -24.74
CA TRP A 29 39.67 36.71 -25.08
C TRP A 29 38.60 36.64 -24.00
N PRO A 30 38.68 37.52 -22.94
CA PRO A 30 37.74 37.45 -21.80
C PRO A 30 36.30 37.67 -22.19
N LEU A 31 36.05 38.48 -23.26
CA LEU A 31 34.70 38.72 -23.79
C LEU A 31 34.04 37.50 -24.44
N VAL A 32 34.81 36.45 -24.76
CA VAL A 32 34.32 35.18 -25.30
C VAL A 32 34.33 34.09 -24.21
N ALA A 33 35.41 34.03 -23.43
CA ALA A 33 35.59 32.98 -22.43
C ALA A 33 34.56 33.07 -21.30
N VAL A 34 34.27 34.28 -20.78
CA VAL A 34 33.36 34.46 -19.62
C VAL A 34 31.91 34.08 -19.94
N PRO A 35 31.28 34.61 -21.02
CA PRO A 35 29.92 34.22 -21.37
C PRO A 35 29.83 32.75 -21.79
N ALA A 36 30.83 32.19 -22.47
CA ALA A 36 30.83 30.76 -22.81
C ALA A 36 30.92 29.87 -21.53
N ALA A 37 31.74 30.25 -20.55
CA ALA A 37 31.82 29.56 -19.26
C ALA A 37 30.52 29.66 -18.44
N ALA A 38 29.88 30.83 -18.46
CA ALA A 38 28.58 31.02 -17.77
C ALA A 38 27.46 30.16 -18.41
N VAL A 39 27.43 30.08 -19.75
CA VAL A 39 26.51 29.21 -20.48
C VAL A 39 26.80 27.73 -20.17
N LEU A 40 28.07 27.33 -20.15
CA LEU A 40 28.51 25.98 -19.83
C LEU A 40 28.08 25.59 -18.40
N LEU A 41 28.27 26.47 -17.43
CA LEU A 41 27.85 26.28 -16.03
C LEU A 41 26.33 26.17 -15.92
N GLY A 42 25.59 27.03 -16.59
CA GLY A 42 24.12 27.02 -16.60
C GLY A 42 23.56 25.71 -17.21
N LEU A 43 24.10 25.26 -18.34
CA LEU A 43 23.70 23.98 -18.97
C LEU A 43 24.09 22.77 -18.11
N ALA A 44 25.26 22.77 -17.48
CA ALA A 44 25.68 21.71 -16.58
C ALA A 44 24.79 21.63 -15.33
N LEU A 45 24.47 22.77 -14.72
CA LEU A 45 23.53 22.84 -13.58
C LEU A 45 22.13 22.38 -13.97
N LEU A 46 21.59 22.81 -15.11
CA LEU A 46 20.28 22.38 -15.60
C LEU A 46 20.20 20.86 -15.86
N GLN A 47 21.30 20.22 -16.21
CA GLN A 47 21.36 18.77 -16.40
C GLN A 47 21.58 17.99 -15.11
N LEU A 48 22.37 18.54 -14.16
CA LEU A 48 22.68 17.87 -12.90
C LEU A 48 21.64 18.10 -11.82
N LEU A 49 20.95 19.25 -11.80
CA LEU A 49 19.96 19.58 -10.78
C LEU A 49 18.76 18.59 -10.75
N PRO A 50 18.17 18.19 -11.90
CA PRO A 50 17.11 17.18 -11.91
C PRO A 50 17.62 15.82 -11.47
N ASP A 51 18.85 15.46 -11.80
CA ASP A 51 19.47 14.18 -11.40
C ASP A 51 19.86 14.19 -9.92
N LEU A 52 20.31 15.31 -9.37
CA LEU A 52 20.47 15.52 -7.94
C LEU A 52 19.14 15.45 -7.19
N TRP A 53 18.10 16.04 -7.76
CA TRP A 53 16.74 15.95 -7.21
C TRP A 53 16.17 14.53 -7.30
N ARG A 54 16.43 13.81 -8.39
CA ARG A 54 16.09 12.39 -8.54
C ARG A 54 16.95 11.47 -7.67
N LEU A 55 18.20 11.80 -7.38
CA LEU A 55 19.03 11.10 -6.38
C LEU A 55 18.46 11.23 -4.97
N ILE A 56 17.75 12.31 -4.70
CA ILE A 56 17.01 12.51 -3.44
C ILE A 56 15.66 11.77 -3.47
N SER A 57 15.06 11.55 -4.63
CA SER A 57 13.68 11.05 -4.76
C SER A 57 13.51 9.63 -5.32
N THR A 58 14.41 9.05 -6.14
CA THR A 58 14.27 7.66 -6.64
C THR A 58 15.56 7.09 -7.25
N GLN A 59 15.71 5.78 -7.15
CA GLN A 59 16.82 4.96 -7.64
C GLN A 59 17.10 5.09 -9.15
N LEU A 60 18.37 5.28 -9.44
CA LEU A 60 19.16 5.09 -10.65
C LEU A 60 18.60 4.17 -11.75
N ASP A 61 18.33 4.77 -12.90
CA ASP A 61 18.53 4.10 -14.21
C ASP A 61 18.56 5.13 -15.34
N GLU A 62 19.75 5.69 -15.65
CA GLU A 62 20.01 6.30 -16.97
C GLU A 62 21.51 6.62 -17.14
N GLY A 63 22.04 6.26 -18.29
CA GLY A 63 23.38 6.25 -18.86
C GLY A 63 24.56 6.97 -18.18
N PRO A 64 25.65 6.25 -17.86
CA PRO A 64 26.80 6.79 -17.14
C PRO A 64 27.59 7.87 -17.89
N THR A 65 27.49 7.92 -19.22
CA THR A 65 28.28 8.83 -20.08
C THR A 65 27.83 10.29 -20.01
N ALA A 66 26.53 10.55 -19.92
CA ALA A 66 26.00 11.91 -19.82
C ALA A 66 26.35 12.59 -18.48
N ARG A 67 26.41 11.81 -17.41
CA ARG A 67 26.80 12.28 -16.05
C ARG A 67 28.27 12.63 -15.96
N VAL A 68 29.12 11.81 -16.57
CA VAL A 68 30.56 12.10 -16.62
C VAL A 68 30.83 13.38 -17.43
N LEU A 69 30.13 13.57 -18.56
CA LEU A 69 30.25 14.79 -19.37
C LEU A 69 29.73 16.03 -18.60
N ALA A 70 28.64 15.92 -17.88
CA ALA A 70 28.12 17.04 -17.08
C ALA A 70 29.02 17.37 -15.90
N ALA A 71 29.63 16.39 -15.23
CA ALA A 71 30.62 16.61 -14.19
C ALA A 71 31.91 17.26 -14.70
N LEU A 72 32.40 16.82 -15.86
CA LEU A 72 33.54 17.42 -16.54
C LEU A 72 33.25 18.87 -16.99
N ALA A 73 32.05 19.14 -17.51
CA ALA A 73 31.61 20.47 -17.90
C ALA A 73 31.50 21.42 -16.69
N LEU A 74 31.03 20.91 -15.53
CA LEU A 74 30.97 21.66 -14.28
C LEU A 74 32.35 21.99 -13.75
N LEU A 75 33.27 21.04 -13.77
CA LEU A 75 34.68 21.24 -13.41
C LEU A 75 35.35 22.29 -14.31
N LEU A 76 35.16 22.18 -15.62
CA LEU A 76 35.76 23.11 -16.59
C LEU A 76 35.20 24.52 -16.41
N SER A 77 33.90 24.68 -16.20
CA SER A 77 33.27 25.98 -15.97
C SER A 77 33.66 26.60 -14.63
N ALA A 78 33.79 25.80 -13.58
CA ALA A 78 34.25 26.24 -12.26
C ALA A 78 35.71 26.75 -12.28
N LEU A 79 36.52 26.21 -13.18
CA LEU A 79 37.92 26.67 -13.38
C LEU A 79 37.99 27.90 -14.32
N ALA A 80 37.20 27.90 -15.38
CA ALA A 80 37.25 28.92 -16.41
C ALA A 80 36.65 30.27 -15.98
N LEU A 81 35.61 30.27 -15.14
CA LEU A 81 34.98 31.48 -14.65
C LEU A 81 35.92 32.36 -13.79
N PRO A 82 36.59 31.82 -12.74
CA PRO A 82 37.54 32.61 -11.96
C PRO A 82 38.74 33.09 -12.76
N LEU A 83 39.22 32.28 -13.71
CA LEU A 83 40.29 32.66 -14.64
C LEU A 83 39.88 33.80 -15.59
N GLY A 84 38.67 33.67 -16.16
CA GLY A 84 38.15 34.68 -17.11
C GLY A 84 37.78 36.03 -16.46
N LEU A 85 37.35 35.98 -15.18
CA LEU A 85 37.02 37.19 -14.39
C LEU A 85 38.24 37.85 -13.76
N GLY A 86 39.46 37.32 -13.90
CA GLY A 86 40.65 37.87 -13.31
C GLY A 86 40.77 37.65 -11.80
N TRP A 87 39.94 36.80 -11.19
CA TRP A 87 40.01 36.49 -9.76
C TRP A 87 41.30 35.79 -9.37
N LEU A 88 41.96 35.17 -10.33
CA LEU A 88 43.26 34.52 -10.13
C LEU A 88 44.46 35.41 -10.45
N ASP A 89 44.24 36.65 -10.94
CA ASP A 89 45.32 37.60 -11.22
C ASP A 89 46.21 37.92 -10.01
N PRO A 90 45.68 38.07 -8.77
CA PRO A 90 46.49 38.22 -7.59
C PRO A 90 47.42 37.04 -7.32
N PHE A 91 46.97 35.82 -7.65
CA PHE A 91 47.78 34.61 -7.51
C PHE A 91 48.84 34.49 -8.58
N LEU A 92 48.52 34.91 -9.80
CA LEU A 92 49.48 34.96 -10.93
C LEU A 92 50.55 36.01 -10.67
N ASP A 93 50.20 37.16 -10.05
CA ASP A 93 51.13 38.19 -9.69
C ASP A 93 52.04 37.77 -8.52
N LEU A 94 51.52 37.04 -7.53
CA LEU A 94 52.34 36.39 -6.50
C LEU A 94 53.34 35.38 -7.12
N TYR A 95 52.94 34.62 -8.09
CA TYR A 95 53.79 33.70 -8.81
C TYR A 95 54.87 34.43 -9.64
N ARG A 96 54.52 35.53 -10.32
CA ARG A 96 55.42 36.37 -11.08
C ARG A 96 56.43 37.11 -10.18
N SER A 97 56.05 37.50 -8.99
CA SER A 97 56.91 38.17 -7.99
C SER A 97 57.87 37.22 -7.29
N ARG A 98 57.80 35.90 -7.56
CA ARG A 98 58.61 34.83 -6.94
C ARG A 98 58.55 34.78 -5.42
N ASN A 99 57.44 35.23 -4.83
CA ASN A 99 57.24 35.17 -3.37
C ASN A 99 56.79 33.75 -2.98
N TRP A 100 57.77 32.83 -2.94
CA TRP A 100 57.54 31.41 -2.69
C TRP A 100 56.95 31.12 -1.32
N GLU A 101 57.24 31.97 -0.34
CA GLU A 101 56.73 31.82 1.04
C GLU A 101 55.21 32.08 1.09
N ALA A 102 54.73 33.12 0.44
CA ALA A 102 53.30 33.40 0.32
C ALA A 102 52.58 32.36 -0.52
N ILE A 103 53.21 31.85 -1.57
CA ILE A 103 52.63 30.74 -2.41
C ILE A 103 52.50 29.47 -1.59
N GLY A 104 53.51 29.14 -0.77
CA GLY A 104 53.47 27.98 0.12
C GLY A 104 52.38 28.03 1.14
N ALA A 105 52.20 29.18 1.82
CA ALA A 105 51.17 29.39 2.81
C ALA A 105 49.73 29.32 2.20
N LEU A 106 49.53 29.88 0.99
CA LEU A 106 48.30 29.76 0.26
C LEU A 106 48.02 28.36 -0.21
N GLY A 107 49.06 27.65 -0.71
CA GLY A 107 48.94 26.25 -1.12
C GLY A 107 48.54 25.35 0.03
N GLU A 108 49.13 25.54 1.19
CA GLU A 108 48.82 24.77 2.40
C GLU A 108 47.37 25.02 2.87
N GLY A 109 46.89 26.26 2.85
CA GLY A 109 45.54 26.63 3.19
C GLY A 109 44.51 26.05 2.19
N VAL A 110 44.79 26.13 0.90
CA VAL A 110 43.89 25.59 -0.15
C VAL A 110 43.87 24.06 -0.11
N ILE A 111 44.99 23.39 -0.01
CA ILE A 111 45.09 21.94 0.08
C ILE A 111 44.39 21.43 1.35
N GLY A 112 44.58 22.13 2.48
CA GLY A 112 43.94 21.80 3.74
C GLY A 112 42.41 21.95 3.65
N ALA A 113 41.91 23.05 3.06
CA ALA A 113 40.48 23.26 2.86
C ALA A 113 39.87 22.23 1.92
N PHE A 114 40.55 21.91 0.82
CA PHE A 114 40.12 20.85 -0.10
C PHE A 114 40.09 19.46 0.58
N GLY A 115 41.08 19.14 1.39
CA GLY A 115 41.13 17.93 2.18
C GLY A 115 39.94 17.79 3.13
N GLN A 116 39.64 18.90 3.86
CA GLN A 116 38.48 18.93 4.77
C GLN A 116 37.15 18.77 4.04
N ILE A 117 36.96 19.43 2.90
CA ILE A 117 35.74 19.31 2.08
C ILE A 117 35.60 17.87 1.56
N LEU A 118 36.69 17.25 1.11
CA LEU A 118 36.67 15.88 0.59
C LEU A 118 36.33 14.89 1.70
N VAL A 119 36.91 15.03 2.90
CA VAL A 119 36.57 14.21 4.07
C VAL A 119 35.10 14.40 4.45
N ALA A 120 34.58 15.63 4.46
CA ALA A 120 33.18 15.93 4.75
C ALA A 120 32.25 15.26 3.73
N LEU A 121 32.57 15.33 2.43
CA LEU A 121 31.80 14.68 1.37
C LEU A 121 31.80 13.16 1.50
N VAL A 122 32.96 12.55 1.81
CA VAL A 122 33.05 11.10 2.04
C VAL A 122 32.24 10.71 3.28
N ALA A 123 32.35 11.46 4.38
CA ALA A 123 31.56 11.23 5.58
C ALA A 123 30.04 11.32 5.30
N LEU A 124 29.63 12.34 4.53
CA LEU A 124 28.23 12.50 4.12
C LEU A 124 27.76 11.31 3.25
N ALA A 125 28.58 10.85 2.31
CA ALA A 125 28.26 9.72 1.47
C ALA A 125 28.13 8.39 2.27
N ILE A 126 28.99 8.22 3.27
CA ILE A 126 28.91 7.06 4.19
C ILE A 126 27.65 7.13 5.04
N ALA A 127 27.37 8.29 5.64
CA ALA A 127 26.15 8.49 6.45
C ALA A 127 24.88 8.26 5.64
N TRP A 128 24.84 8.76 4.39
CA TRP A 128 23.74 8.48 3.46
C TRP A 128 23.55 7.01 3.16
N ARG A 129 24.65 6.30 2.91
CA ARG A 129 24.63 4.85 2.69
C ARG A 129 24.13 4.09 3.92
N GLN A 130 24.52 4.49 5.11
CA GLN A 130 24.06 3.89 6.37
C GLN A 130 22.54 4.04 6.52
N VAL A 131 22.01 5.27 6.31
CA VAL A 131 20.54 5.51 6.38
C VAL A 131 19.78 4.60 5.41
N LEU A 132 20.25 4.44 4.17
CA LEU A 132 19.62 3.54 3.19
C LEU A 132 19.67 2.07 3.60
N ILE A 133 20.76 1.63 4.19
CA ILE A 133 20.91 0.25 4.68
C ILE A 133 19.99 0.02 5.88
N ASP A 134 19.96 0.96 6.83
CA ASP A 134 19.12 0.88 8.02
C ASP A 134 17.63 0.83 7.68
N GLN A 135 17.19 1.63 6.71
CA GLN A 135 15.81 1.58 6.22
C GLN A 135 15.46 0.21 5.62
N ARG A 136 16.35 -0.38 4.84
CA ARG A 136 16.15 -1.72 4.26
C ARG A 136 16.12 -2.79 5.34
N LEU A 137 17.04 -2.74 6.30
CA LEU A 137 17.08 -3.67 7.42
C LEU A 137 15.82 -3.58 8.29
N THR A 138 15.37 -2.37 8.61
CA THR A 138 14.15 -2.15 9.39
C THR A 138 12.93 -2.73 8.67
N THR A 139 12.82 -2.52 7.34
CA THR A 139 11.72 -3.07 6.54
C THR A 139 11.75 -4.60 6.52
N GLN A 140 12.94 -5.21 6.35
CA GLN A 140 13.09 -6.65 6.39
C GLN A 140 12.79 -7.23 7.78
N GLN A 141 13.25 -6.56 8.83
CA GLN A 141 13.01 -6.98 10.20
C GLN A 141 11.52 -6.92 10.55
N ASN A 142 10.81 -5.87 10.12
CA ASN A 142 9.37 -5.78 10.27
C ASN A 142 8.63 -6.93 9.58
N ARG A 143 9.03 -7.30 8.35
CA ARG A 143 8.45 -8.44 7.64
C ARG A 143 8.70 -9.77 8.36
N ILE A 144 9.90 -9.98 8.87
CA ILE A 144 10.24 -11.20 9.64
C ILE A 144 9.41 -11.25 10.93
N THR A 145 9.32 -10.15 11.66
CA THR A 145 8.52 -10.07 12.90
C THR A 145 7.05 -10.33 12.62
N GLN A 146 6.48 -9.76 11.55
CA GLN A 146 5.10 -10.03 11.14
C GLN A 146 4.90 -11.51 10.76
N ALA A 147 5.81 -12.11 10.00
CA ALA A 147 5.74 -13.52 9.66
C ALA A 147 5.77 -14.41 10.91
N GLN A 148 6.68 -14.13 11.86
CA GLN A 148 6.74 -14.83 13.13
C GLN A 148 5.47 -14.67 13.97
N THR A 149 4.87 -13.49 13.98
CA THR A 149 3.60 -13.23 14.68
C THR A 149 2.47 -14.05 14.07
N ILE A 150 2.40 -14.11 12.72
CA ILE A 150 1.40 -14.92 12.02
C ILE A 150 1.61 -16.41 12.30
N ASP A 151 2.85 -16.90 12.22
CA ASP A 151 3.17 -18.31 12.50
C ASP A 151 2.85 -18.69 13.95
N SER A 152 3.20 -17.85 14.92
CA SER A 152 2.85 -18.05 16.33
C SER A 152 1.33 -18.08 16.56
N PHE A 153 0.58 -17.23 15.82
CA PHE A 153 -0.87 -17.25 15.88
C PHE A 153 -1.42 -18.57 15.33
N ILE A 154 -0.98 -18.98 14.14
CA ILE A 154 -1.41 -20.23 13.49
C ILE A 154 -1.09 -21.43 14.39
N GLN A 155 0.12 -21.47 14.93
CA GLN A 155 0.51 -22.52 15.88
C GLN A 155 -0.39 -22.53 17.11
N GLY A 156 -0.60 -21.38 17.75
CA GLY A 156 -1.44 -21.28 18.93
C GLY A 156 -2.92 -21.67 18.70
N ILE A 157 -3.45 -21.42 17.49
CA ILE A 157 -4.79 -21.92 17.11
C ILE A 157 -4.75 -23.43 16.87
N SER A 158 -3.70 -23.93 16.21
CA SER A 158 -3.55 -25.38 15.94
C SER A 158 -3.41 -26.17 17.25
N ASP A 159 -2.72 -25.64 18.24
CA ASP A 159 -2.58 -26.25 19.56
C ASP A 159 -3.94 -26.34 20.26
N LEU A 160 -4.76 -25.27 20.22
CA LEU A 160 -6.11 -25.26 20.79
C LEU A 160 -7.06 -26.25 20.09
N ILE A 161 -6.88 -26.49 18.78
CA ILE A 161 -7.70 -27.48 18.04
C ILE A 161 -7.29 -28.91 18.40
N SER A 162 -6.03 -29.13 18.71
CA SER A 162 -5.44 -30.46 18.92
C SER A 162 -5.34 -30.84 20.40
N ASP A 163 -5.84 -30.02 21.31
CA ASP A 163 -5.78 -30.29 22.75
C ASP A 163 -6.60 -31.54 23.08
N PRO A 164 -5.98 -32.57 23.67
CA PRO A 164 -6.68 -33.81 24.05
C PRO A 164 -7.68 -33.63 25.20
N GLU A 165 -7.55 -32.56 26.01
CA GLU A 165 -8.45 -32.30 27.14
C GLU A 165 -9.75 -31.59 26.72
N GLY A 166 -9.77 -30.96 25.57
CA GLY A 166 -10.94 -30.29 24.99
C GLY A 166 -10.58 -29.61 23.69
N MET A 167 -11.42 -29.78 22.67
CA MET A 167 -11.17 -29.12 21.37
C MET A 167 -11.73 -27.70 21.40
N LEU A 168 -11.08 -26.78 20.69
CA LEU A 168 -11.51 -25.39 20.51
C LEU A 168 -13.01 -25.27 20.20
N GLU A 169 -13.55 -26.26 19.50
CA GLU A 169 -14.96 -26.32 19.09
C GLU A 169 -15.92 -26.57 20.27
N ASP A 170 -15.48 -27.28 21.30
CA ASP A 170 -16.31 -27.73 22.42
C ASP A 170 -16.31 -26.76 23.62
N TRP A 171 -15.26 -25.91 23.74
CA TRP A 171 -15.08 -25.09 24.93
C TRP A 171 -15.24 -23.60 24.67
N PRO A 172 -16.23 -22.96 25.30
CA PRO A 172 -16.47 -21.51 25.12
C PRO A 172 -15.27 -20.64 25.50
N LEU A 173 -14.51 -21.03 26.53
CA LEU A 173 -13.35 -20.29 27.00
C LEU A 173 -12.22 -20.27 25.94
N GLU A 174 -11.95 -21.39 25.30
CA GLU A 174 -10.93 -21.50 24.26
C GLU A 174 -11.31 -20.73 23.01
N ARG A 175 -12.59 -20.73 22.66
CA ARG A 175 -13.12 -19.88 21.59
C ARG A 175 -12.90 -18.39 21.88
N MET A 176 -13.21 -17.95 23.10
CA MET A 176 -12.96 -16.57 23.54
C MET A 176 -11.46 -16.22 23.53
N LEU A 177 -10.59 -17.16 23.93
CA LEU A 177 -9.15 -16.98 23.88
C LEU A 177 -8.65 -16.86 22.42
N ALA A 178 -9.16 -17.70 21.53
CA ALA A 178 -8.84 -17.64 20.10
C ALA A 178 -9.30 -16.31 19.48
N GLU A 179 -10.50 -15.84 19.79
CA GLU A 179 -11.03 -14.54 19.37
C GLU A 179 -10.19 -13.38 19.92
N GLY A 180 -9.82 -13.43 21.19
CA GLY A 180 -8.95 -12.44 21.83
C GLY A 180 -7.55 -12.39 21.22
N ARG A 181 -6.95 -13.55 20.91
CA ARG A 181 -5.67 -13.65 20.18
C ARG A 181 -5.78 -13.07 18.79
N LEU A 182 -6.87 -13.37 18.07
CA LEU A 182 -7.12 -12.83 16.73
C LEU A 182 -7.18 -11.30 16.78
N ALA A 183 -7.95 -10.72 17.70
CA ALA A 183 -8.05 -9.27 17.86
C ALA A 183 -6.69 -8.61 18.15
N ALA A 184 -5.89 -9.22 19.06
CA ALA A 184 -4.57 -8.71 19.41
C ALA A 184 -3.60 -8.72 18.20
N VAL A 185 -3.58 -9.84 17.46
CA VAL A 185 -2.70 -9.98 16.29
C VAL A 185 -3.11 -9.02 15.17
N PHE A 186 -4.41 -8.81 14.93
CA PHE A 186 -4.91 -7.89 13.90
C PHE A 186 -4.45 -6.45 14.11
N GLY A 187 -4.23 -6.03 15.36
CA GLY A 187 -3.67 -4.71 15.68
C GLY A 187 -2.18 -4.56 15.36
N SER A 188 -1.43 -5.66 15.23
CA SER A 188 0.03 -5.66 15.11
C SER A 188 0.56 -6.00 13.70
N ILE A 189 -0.28 -6.52 12.81
CA ILE A 189 0.09 -6.95 11.46
C ILE A 189 -0.51 -6.04 10.38
N ASP A 190 0.12 -6.06 9.20
CA ASP A 190 -0.37 -5.35 8.03
C ASP A 190 -1.59 -6.03 7.38
N LYS A 191 -2.14 -5.39 6.36
CA LYS A 191 -3.32 -5.88 5.63
C LYS A 191 -3.10 -7.25 4.98
N ASP A 192 -1.90 -7.51 4.45
CA ASP A 192 -1.56 -8.78 3.83
C ASP A 192 -1.47 -9.91 4.87
N GLY A 193 -0.93 -9.61 6.04
CA GLY A 193 -0.91 -10.52 7.19
C GLY A 193 -2.31 -10.86 7.67
N ARG A 194 -3.20 -9.87 7.80
CA ARG A 194 -4.61 -10.05 8.15
C ARG A 194 -5.33 -10.96 7.15
N SER A 195 -5.12 -10.72 5.84
CA SER A 195 -5.74 -11.55 4.81
C SER A 195 -5.27 -13.00 4.87
N ARG A 196 -3.98 -13.25 5.14
CA ARG A 196 -3.44 -14.61 5.31
C ARG A 196 -4.07 -15.33 6.49
N ILE A 197 -4.22 -14.67 7.63
CA ILE A 197 -4.89 -15.23 8.81
C ILE A 197 -6.35 -15.57 8.49
N LEU A 198 -7.11 -14.66 7.88
CA LEU A 198 -8.51 -14.92 7.51
C LEU A 198 -8.65 -16.10 6.55
N ARG A 199 -7.76 -16.20 5.57
CA ARG A 199 -7.74 -17.33 4.64
C ARG A 199 -7.42 -18.64 5.36
N PHE A 200 -6.43 -18.64 6.26
CA PHE A 200 -6.13 -19.82 7.08
C PHE A 200 -7.35 -20.25 7.89
N LEU A 201 -7.97 -19.34 8.64
CA LEU A 201 -9.16 -19.65 9.46
C LEU A 201 -10.33 -20.14 8.61
N SER A 202 -10.52 -19.58 7.39
CA SER A 202 -11.57 -20.01 6.47
C SER A 202 -11.29 -21.41 5.91
N HIS A 203 -10.06 -21.72 5.52
CA HIS A 203 -9.67 -23.04 5.04
C HIS A 203 -9.78 -24.11 6.13
N ALA A 204 -9.46 -23.75 7.38
CA ALA A 204 -9.66 -24.59 8.55
C ALA A 204 -11.15 -24.71 8.96
N ARG A 205 -12.06 -24.02 8.27
CA ARG A 205 -13.51 -23.94 8.56
C ARG A 205 -13.85 -23.39 9.95
N LEU A 206 -12.97 -22.63 10.54
CA LEU A 206 -13.18 -22.05 11.87
C LEU A 206 -14.10 -20.81 11.83
N LEU A 207 -14.24 -20.17 10.67
CA LEU A 207 -15.16 -19.04 10.46
C LEU A 207 -16.51 -19.46 9.90
N THR A 208 -16.62 -20.67 9.36
CA THR A 208 -17.86 -21.16 8.75
C THR A 208 -18.80 -21.66 9.84
N PRO A 209 -20.07 -21.24 9.86
CA PRO A 209 -21.06 -21.77 10.79
C PRO A 209 -21.21 -23.28 10.57
N LEU A 210 -20.84 -24.05 11.58
CA LEU A 210 -20.94 -25.51 11.54
C LEU A 210 -22.29 -25.94 12.11
N ARG A 211 -23.10 -26.53 11.28
CA ARG A 211 -24.28 -27.26 11.78
C ARG A 211 -23.77 -28.56 12.35
N ARG A 212 -23.91 -28.73 13.70
CA ARG A 212 -23.54 -29.98 14.34
C ARG A 212 -22.37 -30.63 13.65
N ASP A 213 -21.25 -30.39 14.15
CA ASP A 213 -20.15 -31.29 14.06
C ASP A 213 -20.11 -32.21 12.81
N ASN A 214 -20.12 -31.59 11.62
CA ASN A 214 -19.77 -32.34 10.42
C ASN A 214 -18.31 -32.82 10.45
N ARG A 215 -17.50 -32.35 11.43
CA ARG A 215 -16.09 -32.78 11.60
C ARG A 215 -15.93 -33.91 12.59
N LEU A 216 -16.66 -33.91 13.71
CA LEU A 216 -16.44 -34.81 14.84
C LEU A 216 -17.71 -35.46 15.41
N GLY A 217 -18.91 -35.18 14.87
CA GLY A 217 -20.18 -35.72 15.37
C GLY A 217 -20.68 -35.13 16.70
N ARG A 218 -20.12 -33.97 17.15
CA ARG A 218 -20.46 -33.30 18.40
C ARG A 218 -21.28 -32.05 18.18
N ALA A 219 -21.99 -31.58 19.17
CA ALA A 219 -22.66 -30.30 19.14
C ALA A 219 -21.67 -29.19 19.51
N ILE A 220 -21.64 -28.08 18.76
CA ILE A 220 -20.89 -26.89 19.11
C ILE A 220 -21.75 -26.05 20.06
N PHE A 221 -21.19 -25.67 21.20
CA PHE A 221 -21.86 -24.80 22.16
C PHE A 221 -21.72 -23.34 21.74
N ASP A 222 -22.82 -22.56 21.82
CA ASP A 222 -22.79 -21.12 21.60
C ASP A 222 -22.16 -20.33 22.77
N GLY A 223 -21.76 -21.02 23.82
CA GLY A 223 -21.26 -20.43 25.06
C GLY A 223 -22.35 -20.10 26.08
N ASN A 224 -23.62 -20.18 25.69
CA ASN A 224 -24.77 -19.94 26.57
C ASN A 224 -25.44 -21.24 27.02
N GLY A 225 -24.95 -22.39 26.58
CA GLY A 225 -25.51 -23.71 26.90
C GLY A 225 -26.76 -24.08 26.07
N ASN A 226 -27.07 -23.32 25.02
CA ASN A 226 -28.22 -23.56 24.17
C ASN A 226 -27.92 -24.54 23.03
N TYR A 227 -28.06 -25.78 23.30
CA TYR A 227 -27.89 -26.89 22.37
C TYR A 227 -28.81 -26.84 21.13
N GLU A 228 -30.01 -26.27 21.26
CA GLU A 228 -30.98 -26.26 20.17
C GLU A 228 -30.68 -25.25 19.08
N GLU A 229 -30.18 -24.06 19.44
CA GLU A 229 -29.81 -23.02 18.48
C GLU A 229 -28.58 -23.43 17.66
N ASP A 230 -27.56 -24.02 18.30
CA ASP A 230 -26.38 -24.54 17.63
C ASP A 230 -26.71 -25.69 16.65
N ARG A 231 -27.80 -26.43 16.93
CA ARG A 231 -28.29 -27.50 16.05
C ARG A 231 -28.94 -27.01 14.76
N LEU A 232 -29.62 -25.89 14.80
CA LEU A 232 -30.47 -25.42 13.71
C LEU A 232 -29.72 -24.44 12.81
N ASP A 233 -29.00 -23.49 13.38
CA ASP A 233 -28.45 -22.35 12.65
C ASP A 233 -26.92 -22.45 12.45
N GLY A 234 -26.24 -23.26 13.26
CA GLY A 234 -24.80 -23.39 13.27
C GLY A 234 -24.12 -22.16 13.83
N VAL A 235 -23.00 -22.35 14.49
CA VAL A 235 -22.19 -21.27 15.07
C VAL A 235 -20.77 -21.38 14.52
N PRO A 236 -20.13 -20.30 14.08
CA PRO A 236 -18.71 -20.34 13.74
C PRO A 236 -17.88 -20.59 15.00
N VAL A 237 -16.81 -21.38 14.87
CA VAL A 237 -15.90 -21.67 15.98
C VAL A 237 -15.24 -20.39 16.48
N ILE A 238 -14.79 -19.53 15.55
CA ILE A 238 -14.25 -18.21 15.82
C ILE A 238 -15.19 -17.17 15.20
N ARG A 239 -15.67 -16.24 16.01
CA ARG A 239 -16.52 -15.13 15.56
C ARG A 239 -15.68 -13.92 15.28
N LEU A 240 -15.89 -13.31 14.12
CA LEU A 240 -15.15 -12.11 13.74
C LEU A 240 -15.68 -10.83 14.41
N HIS A 241 -16.94 -10.87 14.90
CA HIS A 241 -17.59 -9.72 15.57
C HIS A 241 -17.28 -8.39 14.88
N GLU A 242 -16.85 -7.38 15.64
CA GLU A 242 -16.48 -6.04 15.18
C GLU A 242 -14.98 -5.90 14.88
N ILE A 243 -14.20 -6.99 14.95
CA ILE A 243 -12.73 -6.96 14.74
C ILE A 243 -12.36 -6.39 13.37
N LEU A 244 -13.25 -6.57 12.39
CA LEU A 244 -13.02 -6.16 11.00
C LEU A 244 -13.61 -4.80 10.65
N LYS A 245 -14.30 -4.15 11.57
CA LYS A 245 -14.93 -2.85 11.34
C LYS A 245 -13.90 -1.77 11.03
N GLY A 246 -14.07 -1.09 9.88
CA GLY A 246 -13.17 -0.03 9.44
C GLY A 246 -11.74 -0.47 9.10
N VAL A 247 -11.49 -1.76 8.94
CA VAL A 247 -10.15 -2.29 8.63
C VAL A 247 -9.82 -2.07 7.17
N ASP A 248 -8.53 -1.77 6.87
CA ASP A 248 -8.01 -1.71 5.51
C ASP A 248 -7.62 -3.11 5.01
N PHE A 249 -8.29 -3.56 3.96
CA PHE A 249 -8.00 -4.74 3.14
C PHE A 249 -7.81 -4.37 1.66
N SER A 250 -7.48 -3.12 1.36
CA SER A 250 -7.30 -2.67 -0.01
C SER A 250 -6.22 -3.48 -0.74
N ALA A 251 -6.51 -3.88 -1.97
CA ALA A 251 -5.62 -4.64 -2.85
C ALA A 251 -5.09 -5.97 -2.25
N THR A 252 -5.84 -6.60 -1.33
CA THR A 252 -5.46 -7.89 -0.72
C THR A 252 -6.19 -9.07 -1.37
N ASP A 253 -5.62 -10.27 -1.19
CA ASP A 253 -6.21 -11.54 -1.63
C ASP A 253 -7.08 -12.13 -0.51
N LEU A 254 -8.41 -12.00 -0.68
CA LEU A 254 -9.43 -12.52 0.24
C LEU A 254 -10.29 -13.62 -0.38
N ARG A 255 -9.75 -14.30 -1.38
CA ARG A 255 -10.46 -15.36 -2.08
C ARG A 255 -10.90 -16.48 -1.16
N GLY A 256 -12.19 -16.83 -1.25
CA GLY A 256 -12.79 -17.91 -0.48
C GLY A 256 -12.86 -17.67 1.03
N VAL A 257 -12.63 -16.44 1.50
CA VAL A 257 -12.78 -16.10 2.92
C VAL A 257 -14.24 -16.15 3.33
N ASP A 258 -14.54 -16.78 4.45
CA ASP A 258 -15.88 -16.80 5.04
C ASP A 258 -16.03 -15.65 6.03
N PHE A 259 -16.76 -14.62 5.63
CA PHE A 259 -17.12 -13.47 6.45
C PHE A 259 -18.53 -13.58 7.03
N ASN A 260 -19.18 -14.73 6.93
CA ASN A 260 -20.58 -14.88 7.33
C ASN A 260 -20.86 -14.24 8.69
N GLY A 261 -21.82 -13.34 8.72
CA GLY A 261 -22.25 -12.66 9.93
C GLY A 261 -21.29 -11.62 10.53
N ALA A 262 -20.14 -11.36 9.91
CA ALA A 262 -19.18 -10.37 10.41
C ALA A 262 -19.69 -8.92 10.27
N ASP A 263 -19.19 -8.04 11.12
CA ASP A 263 -19.33 -6.59 10.94
C ASP A 263 -18.15 -6.06 10.15
N LEU A 264 -18.42 -5.71 8.89
CA LEU A 264 -17.48 -5.15 7.92
C LEU A 264 -17.82 -3.68 7.63
N SER A 265 -18.55 -3.02 8.54
CA SER A 265 -18.97 -1.64 8.32
C SER A 265 -17.76 -0.71 8.21
N GLY A 266 -17.74 0.12 7.16
CA GLY A 266 -16.66 1.06 6.89
C GLY A 266 -15.32 0.41 6.48
N THR A 267 -15.27 -0.90 6.24
CA THR A 267 -14.07 -1.63 5.81
C THR A 267 -13.68 -1.22 4.38
N ASP A 268 -12.38 -1.07 4.11
CA ASP A 268 -11.88 -0.79 2.77
C ASP A 268 -11.44 -2.08 2.06
N PHE A 269 -12.22 -2.49 1.05
CA PHE A 269 -11.95 -3.59 0.13
C PHE A 269 -11.57 -3.11 -1.27
N SER A 270 -11.18 -1.85 -1.43
CA SER A 270 -10.85 -1.31 -2.74
C SER A 270 -9.75 -2.16 -3.41
N HIS A 271 -9.99 -2.54 -4.67
CA HIS A 271 -9.09 -3.41 -5.44
C HIS A 271 -8.83 -4.81 -4.83
N ALA A 272 -9.54 -5.23 -3.78
CA ALA A 272 -9.37 -6.55 -3.19
C ALA A 272 -9.96 -7.66 -4.09
N ASP A 273 -9.38 -8.85 -4.01
CA ASP A 273 -9.95 -10.05 -4.65
C ASP A 273 -10.81 -10.82 -3.63
N LEU A 274 -12.13 -10.67 -3.77
CA LEU A 274 -13.15 -11.33 -2.96
C LEU A 274 -13.78 -12.52 -3.70
N SER A 275 -13.11 -13.06 -4.72
CA SER A 275 -13.64 -14.19 -5.50
C SER A 275 -13.96 -15.38 -4.61
N GLY A 276 -15.21 -15.86 -4.70
CA GLY A 276 -15.69 -16.97 -3.87
C GLY A 276 -15.83 -16.67 -2.38
N ALA A 277 -15.62 -15.43 -1.93
CA ALA A 277 -15.82 -15.05 -0.53
C ALA A 277 -17.31 -15.14 -0.12
N ASN A 278 -17.55 -15.53 1.12
CA ASN A 278 -18.90 -15.57 1.68
C ASN A 278 -19.18 -14.31 2.50
N LEU A 279 -19.95 -13.40 1.92
CA LEU A 279 -20.39 -12.13 2.53
C LEU A 279 -21.84 -12.19 3.00
N ALA A 280 -22.45 -13.36 3.05
CA ALA A 280 -23.82 -13.53 3.50
C ALA A 280 -23.97 -13.11 4.97
N ALA A 281 -25.09 -12.47 5.31
CA ALA A 281 -25.39 -11.95 6.64
C ALA A 281 -24.35 -10.97 7.22
N CYS A 282 -23.41 -10.45 6.43
CA CYS A 282 -22.47 -9.41 6.85
C CYS A 282 -23.12 -8.04 6.98
N ASN A 283 -22.53 -7.18 7.78
CA ASN A 283 -22.78 -5.76 7.75
C ASN A 283 -21.70 -5.05 6.92
N LEU A 284 -22.02 -4.66 5.68
CA LEU A 284 -21.15 -3.90 4.77
C LEU A 284 -21.51 -2.42 4.71
N ALA A 285 -22.25 -1.90 5.70
CA ALA A 285 -22.68 -0.52 5.70
C ALA A 285 -21.48 0.43 5.61
N GLY A 286 -21.45 1.30 4.58
CA GLY A 286 -20.36 2.24 4.35
C GLY A 286 -19.04 1.60 3.92
N ALA A 287 -18.97 0.30 3.61
CA ALA A 287 -17.77 -0.35 3.11
C ALA A 287 -17.41 0.13 1.70
N ASN A 288 -16.11 0.18 1.41
CA ASN A 288 -15.60 0.56 0.10
C ASN A 288 -15.17 -0.69 -0.69
N LEU A 289 -15.93 -1.05 -1.72
CA LEU A 289 -15.63 -2.17 -2.63
C LEU A 289 -15.17 -1.65 -4.02
N GLU A 290 -14.67 -0.42 -4.11
CA GLU A 290 -14.25 0.15 -5.39
C GLU A 290 -13.28 -0.78 -6.11
N ARG A 291 -13.62 -1.15 -7.37
CA ARG A 291 -12.81 -2.04 -8.21
C ARG A 291 -12.46 -3.40 -7.60
N ALA A 292 -13.17 -3.85 -6.56
CA ALA A 292 -13.02 -5.19 -6.04
C ALA A 292 -13.48 -6.25 -7.04
N VAL A 293 -12.90 -7.46 -6.98
CA VAL A 293 -13.31 -8.60 -7.79
C VAL A 293 -14.30 -9.45 -6.97
N LEU A 294 -15.51 -9.66 -7.50
CA LEU A 294 -16.61 -10.33 -6.82
C LEU A 294 -17.03 -11.64 -7.50
N ASP A 295 -16.13 -12.29 -8.23
CA ASP A 295 -16.40 -13.53 -8.96
C ASP A 295 -16.86 -14.65 -8.01
N GLY A 296 -18.13 -15.06 -8.11
CA GLY A 296 -18.69 -16.08 -7.22
C GLY A 296 -18.82 -15.68 -5.75
N ALA A 297 -18.65 -14.40 -5.41
CA ALA A 297 -18.85 -13.91 -4.05
C ALA A 297 -20.32 -14.02 -3.65
N ARG A 298 -20.56 -14.53 -2.44
CA ARG A 298 -21.92 -14.81 -1.95
C ARG A 298 -22.38 -13.69 -1.01
N PHE A 299 -23.42 -12.94 -1.39
CA PHE A 299 -24.02 -11.88 -0.58
C PHE A 299 -25.27 -12.34 0.17
N PHE A 300 -25.86 -13.47 -0.18
CA PHE A 300 -27.08 -14.02 0.42
C PHE A 300 -27.15 -15.53 0.19
N TYR A 301 -28.04 -16.19 0.91
CA TYR A 301 -28.46 -17.56 0.64
C TYR A 301 -29.82 -17.57 -0.06
N GLY A 302 -30.19 -18.68 -0.68
CA GLY A 302 -31.46 -18.84 -1.39
C GLY A 302 -31.51 -18.09 -2.72
N ARG A 303 -32.64 -17.45 -3.01
CA ARG A 303 -32.91 -16.75 -4.27
C ARG A 303 -32.82 -15.25 -4.08
N SER A 304 -32.28 -14.51 -5.06
CA SER A 304 -32.16 -13.04 -5.00
C SER A 304 -33.50 -12.31 -4.80
N GLN A 305 -34.60 -12.90 -5.29
CA GLN A 305 -35.95 -12.32 -5.18
C GLN A 305 -36.54 -12.42 -3.76
N THR A 306 -36.16 -13.43 -3.00
CA THR A 306 -36.69 -13.70 -1.65
C THR A 306 -35.69 -13.39 -0.54
N ALA A 307 -34.41 -13.27 -0.89
CA ALA A 307 -33.37 -12.91 0.05
C ALA A 307 -33.58 -11.50 0.63
N THR A 308 -33.46 -11.38 1.94
CA THR A 308 -33.55 -10.10 2.66
C THR A 308 -32.30 -9.88 3.49
N PRO A 309 -31.91 -8.62 3.73
CA PRO A 309 -30.79 -8.31 4.62
C PRO A 309 -30.98 -8.90 6.00
N ARG A 310 -29.85 -9.19 6.65
CA ARG A 310 -29.79 -9.66 8.03
C ARG A 310 -30.62 -8.77 8.96
N LEU A 311 -31.36 -9.40 9.85
CA LEU A 311 -32.06 -8.77 10.94
C LEU A 311 -31.25 -8.94 12.24
N LEU A 312 -31.25 -7.92 13.10
CA LEU A 312 -30.48 -7.96 14.37
C LEU A 312 -30.88 -9.13 15.29
N HIS A 313 -32.14 -9.57 15.22
CA HIS A 313 -32.70 -10.65 16.03
C HIS A 313 -33.54 -11.66 15.22
N GLY A 314 -33.27 -11.74 13.90
CA GLY A 314 -34.02 -12.61 12.99
C GLY A 314 -33.30 -13.95 12.77
N ARG A 315 -34.11 -15.00 12.61
CA ARG A 315 -33.62 -16.32 12.23
C ARG A 315 -33.22 -16.34 10.76
N LEU A 316 -32.09 -16.93 10.45
CA LEU A 316 -31.61 -17.12 9.08
C LEU A 316 -32.43 -18.23 8.39
N ASP A 317 -33.10 -17.91 7.28
CA ASP A 317 -33.67 -18.95 6.41
C ASP A 317 -32.75 -19.18 5.20
N LEU A 318 -31.99 -20.23 5.23
CA LEU A 318 -31.03 -20.57 4.19
C LEU A 318 -31.69 -21.05 2.89
N ILE A 319 -32.98 -21.42 2.92
CA ILE A 319 -33.73 -21.94 1.76
C ILE A 319 -34.35 -20.78 1.00
N SER A 320 -35.12 -19.93 1.66
CA SER A 320 -35.73 -18.75 1.04
C SER A 320 -34.76 -17.57 0.91
N GLY A 321 -33.72 -17.53 1.76
CA GLY A 321 -32.79 -16.44 1.88
C GLY A 321 -33.24 -15.32 2.82
N GLY A 322 -34.34 -15.52 3.52
CA GLY A 322 -34.86 -14.52 4.48
C GLY A 322 -33.86 -14.26 5.60
N GLY A 323 -33.47 -13.00 5.82
CA GLY A 323 -32.50 -12.60 6.85
C GLY A 323 -31.06 -13.01 6.58
N SER A 324 -30.75 -13.64 5.43
CA SER A 324 -29.41 -14.14 5.11
C SER A 324 -28.54 -13.17 4.33
N GLY A 325 -29.10 -12.08 3.88
CA GLY A 325 -28.39 -11.17 2.98
C GLY A 325 -27.51 -10.15 3.72
N ALA A 326 -26.46 -9.72 3.03
CA ALA A 326 -25.58 -8.66 3.51
C ALA A 326 -26.32 -7.32 3.61
N VAL A 327 -26.05 -6.53 4.65
CA VAL A 327 -26.45 -5.13 4.75
C VAL A 327 -25.49 -4.29 3.92
N VAL A 328 -25.99 -3.57 2.92
CA VAL A 328 -25.17 -2.88 1.92
C VAL A 328 -25.45 -1.38 1.81
N GLU A 329 -26.02 -0.81 2.85
CA GLU A 329 -26.35 0.62 2.90
C GLU A 329 -25.07 1.47 2.87
N ASN A 330 -25.05 2.50 2.01
CA ASN A 330 -23.91 3.40 1.84
C ASN A 330 -22.59 2.73 1.42
N ALA A 331 -22.60 1.48 1.01
CA ALA A 331 -21.42 0.82 0.45
C ALA A 331 -21.13 1.35 -0.97
N ASN A 332 -19.84 1.45 -1.31
CA ASN A 332 -19.35 1.88 -2.63
C ASN A 332 -19.02 0.67 -3.51
N PHE A 333 -19.75 0.50 -4.62
CA PHE A 333 -19.56 -0.56 -5.61
C PHE A 333 -18.97 -0.06 -6.93
N SER A 334 -18.34 1.13 -6.95
CA SER A 334 -17.82 1.73 -8.18
C SER A 334 -16.79 0.82 -8.84
N GLY A 335 -17.06 0.45 -10.10
CA GLY A 335 -16.11 -0.32 -10.90
C GLY A 335 -15.85 -1.74 -10.42
N VAL A 336 -16.69 -2.34 -9.55
CA VAL A 336 -16.58 -3.75 -9.16
C VAL A 336 -16.59 -4.65 -10.40
N GLN A 337 -15.80 -5.72 -10.35
CA GLN A 337 -15.59 -6.63 -11.46
C GLN A 337 -16.32 -7.96 -11.20
N ARG A 338 -16.81 -8.59 -12.30
CA ARG A 338 -17.42 -9.93 -12.29
C ARG A 338 -18.62 -10.06 -11.34
N LEU A 339 -19.44 -9.02 -11.28
CA LEU A 339 -20.70 -9.04 -10.55
C LEU A 339 -21.73 -9.90 -11.29
N ASP A 340 -22.21 -10.98 -10.68
CA ASP A 340 -23.25 -11.83 -11.26
C ASP A 340 -24.65 -11.17 -11.22
N ALA A 341 -25.55 -11.64 -12.07
CA ALA A 341 -26.88 -11.06 -12.22
C ALA A 341 -27.75 -11.17 -10.95
N ALA A 342 -27.61 -12.25 -10.17
CA ALA A 342 -28.37 -12.47 -8.95
C ALA A 342 -27.91 -11.53 -7.84
N THR A 343 -26.59 -11.39 -7.69
CA THR A 343 -26.00 -10.42 -6.76
C THR A 343 -26.32 -8.99 -7.17
N HIS A 344 -26.21 -8.66 -8.46
CA HIS A 344 -26.64 -7.35 -8.96
C HIS A 344 -28.09 -7.02 -8.59
N GLN A 345 -29.02 -7.97 -8.80
CA GLN A 345 -30.42 -7.80 -8.44
C GLN A 345 -30.62 -7.57 -6.94
N TYR A 346 -29.90 -8.35 -6.11
CA TYR A 346 -29.93 -8.19 -4.65
C TYR A 346 -29.43 -6.82 -4.22
N LEU A 347 -28.23 -6.43 -4.68
CA LEU A 347 -27.64 -5.12 -4.37
C LEU A 347 -28.56 -3.99 -4.81
N ALA A 348 -29.11 -4.03 -6.02
CA ALA A 348 -30.03 -3.01 -6.51
C ALA A 348 -31.33 -2.92 -5.69
N ALA A 349 -31.83 -4.04 -5.16
CA ALA A 349 -33.04 -4.07 -4.33
C ALA A 349 -32.80 -3.54 -2.91
N TRP A 350 -31.64 -3.83 -2.30
CA TRP A 350 -31.40 -3.58 -0.88
C TRP A 350 -30.39 -2.46 -0.58
N SER A 351 -29.89 -1.78 -1.61
CA SER A 351 -29.00 -0.62 -1.45
C SER A 351 -29.78 0.69 -1.33
N GLY A 352 -29.26 1.61 -0.53
CA GLY A 352 -29.74 3.00 -0.44
C GLY A 352 -29.31 3.83 -1.68
N PRO A 353 -29.80 5.08 -1.79
CA PRO A 353 -29.54 5.95 -2.95
C PRO A 353 -28.05 6.11 -3.28
N SER A 354 -27.21 6.28 -2.27
CA SER A 354 -25.74 6.45 -2.43
C SER A 354 -25.10 5.22 -3.05
N SER A 355 -25.40 4.02 -2.53
CA SER A 355 -24.84 2.76 -3.05
C SER A 355 -25.37 2.45 -4.45
N ARG A 356 -26.66 2.68 -4.71
CA ARG A 356 -27.29 2.43 -6.03
C ARG A 356 -26.64 3.23 -7.15
N ALA A 357 -26.14 4.44 -6.85
CA ALA A 357 -25.43 5.27 -7.82
C ALA A 357 -24.07 4.66 -8.25
N THR A 358 -23.50 3.78 -7.44
CA THR A 358 -22.17 3.18 -7.66
C THR A 358 -22.24 1.78 -8.28
N ILE A 359 -23.40 1.12 -8.30
CA ILE A 359 -23.54 -0.25 -8.83
C ILE A 359 -23.34 -0.26 -10.35
N PRO A 360 -22.40 -1.05 -10.89
CA PRO A 360 -22.19 -1.19 -12.32
C PRO A 360 -23.43 -1.72 -13.02
N GLY A 361 -23.75 -1.17 -14.20
CA GLY A 361 -24.98 -1.51 -14.94
C GLY A 361 -26.21 -0.74 -14.48
N GLY A 362 -26.12 -0.03 -13.34
CA GLY A 362 -27.22 0.76 -12.79
C GLY A 362 -28.36 -0.08 -12.22
N CYS A 363 -29.38 0.58 -11.69
CA CYS A 363 -30.51 -0.08 -11.00
C CYS A 363 -31.86 0.15 -11.70
N LYS A 364 -31.85 0.41 -13.03
CA LYS A 364 -33.08 0.65 -13.81
C LYS A 364 -33.99 -0.58 -13.79
N GLY A 365 -35.27 -0.38 -13.47
CA GLY A 365 -36.26 -1.47 -13.43
C GLY A 365 -36.29 -2.29 -12.13
N ILE A 366 -35.36 -2.08 -11.19
CA ILE A 366 -35.35 -2.74 -9.88
C ILE A 366 -35.71 -1.72 -8.80
N PRO A 367 -36.91 -1.78 -8.18
CA PRO A 367 -37.31 -0.85 -7.13
C PRO A 367 -36.47 -1.08 -5.85
N SER A 368 -36.21 -0.01 -5.09
CA SER A 368 -35.60 -0.15 -3.77
C SER A 368 -36.60 -0.72 -2.76
N GLN A 369 -36.18 -1.78 -2.09
CA GLN A 369 -36.95 -2.42 -1.02
C GLN A 369 -36.80 -1.67 0.33
N LEU A 370 -35.75 -0.87 0.51
CA LEU A 370 -35.51 -0.06 1.71
C LEU A 370 -36.58 1.03 1.86
N ASP A 371 -36.97 1.71 0.77
CA ASP A 371 -37.98 2.75 0.79
C ASP A 371 -39.38 2.23 1.16
N SER A 372 -39.69 0.98 0.82
CA SER A 372 -40.95 0.34 1.18
C SER A 372 -41.01 0.00 2.67
N ARG A 373 -39.88 -0.34 3.31
CA ARG A 373 -39.80 -0.61 4.76
C ARG A 373 -39.93 0.68 5.60
N SER A 374 -39.36 1.79 5.11
CA SER A 374 -39.44 3.07 5.81
C SER A 374 -40.90 3.65 5.86
N ARG A 375 -41.73 3.26 4.89
CA ARG A 375 -43.13 3.69 4.79
C ARG A 375 -44.12 2.87 5.61
N ASN A 376 -43.71 1.71 6.16
CA ASN A 376 -44.57 0.86 6.98
C ASN A 376 -43.92 0.57 8.35
N PRO A 377 -44.04 1.49 9.33
CA PRO A 377 -43.39 1.37 10.65
C PRO A 377 -43.94 0.21 11.49
N GLU A 378 -45.11 -0.35 11.17
CA GLU A 378 -45.70 -1.49 11.89
C GLU A 378 -45.02 -2.83 11.61
N ARG A 379 -44.06 -2.91 10.68
CA ARG A 379 -43.21 -4.10 10.41
C ARG A 379 -41.78 -3.95 10.92
N ARG A 380 -41.53 -3.08 11.88
CA ARG A 380 -40.29 -3.10 12.63
C ARG A 380 -40.38 -4.26 13.63
N PRO A 381 -39.45 -5.24 13.57
CA PRO A 381 -39.40 -6.31 14.53
C PRO A 381 -39.03 -5.80 15.93
#